data_238a0716d34b57496eaccf8d1f831c84
#
_entry.id   238a0716d34b57496eaccf8d1f831c84
#
_cell.length_a   1.000
_cell.length_b   1.000
_cell.length_c   1.000
_cell.angle_alpha   90.00
_cell.angle_beta   90.00
_cell.angle_gamma   90.00
#
_symmetry.space_group_name_H-M   'P 1'
#
loop_
_entity.id
_entity.type
_entity.pdbx_description
1 polymer ?
#
loop_
_entity_poly.entity_id
_entity_poly.type
_entity_poly.pdbx_seq_one_letter_code
_entity_poly.pdbx_strand_id
1 'polypeptide(L)'
;MIVEPAGRDEFLALMAETYGTAMTAAEFDWWFDRNPAGPRILNAARDDDGTPLGALAMSLARFDNGLAAFAVHAVTTPAARGRGVFSTLELHNEQQAAAAGAQWALGFTNPMAGPILVGKLGWEDVASLRVWVRPKRLRRRAQGGLPGNDVVLGPRTLDGRHIVRDNAYLDWRYADSPRAYASFGDVVVTHALWHGFSSAVVCETGTGRELRRAVRAVDADVAVALVNPGEERTYLAAGFVPSPRTIRFIGKRLSDDAPALPHDRRAWRLSLGDLDFF
;
A
#
# COMPACT_ATOMS: atom_id res chain seq x y z
N MET A 1 -14.75 -4.20 -26.13
CA MET A 1 -13.70 -4.24 -25.07
C MET A 1 -13.82 -5.55 -24.33
N ILE A 2 -12.76 -6.32 -24.30
CA ILE A 2 -12.67 -7.64 -23.67
C ILE A 2 -11.72 -7.50 -22.45
N VAL A 3 -12.04 -8.19 -21.35
CA VAL A 3 -11.18 -8.26 -20.15
C VAL A 3 -10.69 -9.70 -20.00
N GLU A 4 -9.39 -9.86 -19.86
CA GLU A 4 -8.73 -11.16 -19.74
C GLU A 4 -7.51 -11.09 -18.83
N PRO A 5 -7.01 -12.23 -18.29
CA PRO A 5 -5.80 -12.26 -17.48
C PRO A 5 -4.61 -11.65 -18.22
N ALA A 6 -3.84 -10.84 -17.52
CA ALA A 6 -2.63 -10.22 -18.05
C ALA A 6 -1.36 -10.86 -17.50
N GLY A 7 -0.32 -10.88 -18.33
CA GLY A 7 1.02 -11.28 -17.94
C GLY A 7 1.79 -10.14 -17.25
N ARG A 8 2.85 -10.51 -16.49
CA ARG A 8 3.76 -9.56 -15.85
C ARG A 8 4.33 -8.56 -16.85
N ASP A 9 4.91 -9.07 -17.93
CA ASP A 9 5.69 -8.25 -18.89
C ASP A 9 4.78 -7.26 -19.62
N GLU A 10 3.55 -7.66 -19.95
CA GLU A 10 2.55 -6.77 -20.51
C GLU A 10 2.15 -5.66 -19.53
N PHE A 11 1.89 -6.02 -18.28
CA PHE A 11 1.55 -5.04 -17.25
C PHE A 11 2.67 -4.02 -17.03
N LEU A 12 3.93 -4.49 -16.91
CA LEU A 12 5.10 -3.63 -16.76
C LEU A 12 5.30 -2.71 -17.97
N ALA A 13 5.09 -3.20 -19.19
CA ALA A 13 5.18 -2.41 -20.41
C ALA A 13 4.12 -1.29 -20.42
N LEU A 14 2.85 -1.60 -20.11
CA LEU A 14 1.78 -0.60 -19.99
C LEU A 14 2.06 0.46 -18.94
N MET A 15 2.59 0.06 -17.77
CA MET A 15 2.98 0.99 -16.71
C MET A 15 4.11 1.93 -17.17
N ALA A 16 5.15 1.37 -17.79
CA ALA A 16 6.28 2.15 -18.28
C ALA A 16 5.87 3.13 -19.39
N GLU A 17 5.06 2.69 -20.35
CA GLU A 17 4.56 3.53 -21.44
C GLU A 17 3.70 4.68 -20.92
N THR A 18 2.82 4.40 -19.95
CA THR A 18 1.85 5.40 -19.47
C THR A 18 2.43 6.39 -18.47
N TYR A 19 3.29 5.93 -17.59
CA TYR A 19 3.81 6.74 -16.46
C TYR A 19 5.30 7.07 -16.57
N GLY A 20 6.01 6.53 -17.57
CA GLY A 20 7.46 6.72 -17.74
C GLY A 20 8.31 5.93 -16.74
N THR A 21 7.68 5.29 -15.77
CA THR A 21 8.32 4.42 -14.78
C THR A 21 7.46 3.20 -14.54
N ALA A 22 8.09 2.07 -14.30
CA ALA A 22 7.42 0.85 -13.87
C ALA A 22 8.15 0.29 -12.66
N MET A 23 7.45 -0.53 -11.86
CA MET A 23 8.15 -1.41 -10.92
C MET A 23 9.05 -2.36 -11.71
N THR A 24 10.12 -2.81 -11.10
CA THR A 24 11.00 -3.81 -11.70
C THR A 24 10.31 -5.18 -11.73
N ALA A 25 10.78 -6.10 -12.59
CA ALA A 25 10.29 -7.47 -12.58
C ALA A 25 10.46 -8.14 -11.20
N ALA A 26 11.57 -7.87 -10.50
CA ALA A 26 11.81 -8.38 -9.15
C ALA A 26 10.79 -7.85 -8.13
N GLU A 27 10.42 -6.57 -8.20
CA GLU A 27 9.38 -5.99 -7.36
C GLU A 27 7.99 -6.56 -7.68
N PHE A 28 7.70 -6.78 -8.97
CA PHE A 28 6.45 -7.42 -9.39
C PHE A 28 6.36 -8.85 -8.84
N ASP A 29 7.38 -9.67 -9.06
CA ASP A 29 7.42 -11.07 -8.60
C ASP A 29 7.32 -11.14 -7.06
N TRP A 30 7.99 -10.22 -6.37
CA TRP A 30 7.88 -10.11 -4.92
C TRP A 30 6.47 -9.74 -4.47
N TRP A 31 5.90 -8.65 -4.99
CA TRP A 31 4.63 -8.12 -4.50
C TRP A 31 3.44 -8.99 -4.86
N PHE A 32 3.45 -9.57 -6.06
CA PHE A 32 2.31 -10.29 -6.59
C PHE A 32 2.46 -11.82 -6.57
N ASP A 33 3.60 -12.36 -7.02
CA ASP A 33 3.74 -13.80 -7.20
C ASP A 33 4.20 -14.53 -5.93
N ARG A 34 4.93 -13.84 -5.04
CA ARG A 34 5.39 -14.37 -3.75
C ARG A 34 4.54 -13.94 -2.57
N ASN A 35 3.39 -13.30 -2.79
CA ASN A 35 2.50 -12.88 -1.73
C ASN A 35 1.92 -14.09 -0.97
N PRO A 36 2.16 -14.21 0.36
CA PRO A 36 1.69 -15.37 1.14
C PRO A 36 0.18 -15.39 1.37
N ALA A 37 -0.52 -14.30 1.10
CA ALA A 37 -1.98 -14.24 1.25
C ALA A 37 -2.74 -14.90 0.10
N GLY A 38 -2.09 -15.12 -1.04
CA GLY A 38 -2.67 -15.79 -2.19
C GLY A 38 -2.22 -15.21 -3.54
N PRO A 39 -2.69 -15.78 -4.64
CA PRO A 39 -2.30 -15.36 -5.98
C PRO A 39 -2.79 -13.95 -6.28
N ARG A 40 -2.05 -13.26 -7.17
CA ARG A 40 -2.46 -11.97 -7.70
C ARG A 40 -3.75 -12.07 -8.52
N ILE A 41 -4.49 -10.99 -8.55
CA ILE A 41 -5.58 -10.77 -9.50
C ILE A 41 -5.09 -9.67 -10.44
N LEU A 42 -4.83 -10.02 -11.70
CA LEU A 42 -4.28 -9.10 -12.69
C LEU A 42 -4.95 -9.33 -14.02
N ASN A 43 -5.66 -8.31 -14.50
CA ASN A 43 -6.36 -8.35 -15.77
C ASN A 43 -6.03 -7.13 -16.63
N ALA A 44 -6.07 -7.32 -17.95
CA ALA A 44 -6.00 -6.26 -18.95
C ALA A 44 -7.32 -6.15 -19.71
N ALA A 45 -7.68 -4.94 -20.05
CA ALA A 45 -8.75 -4.64 -20.99
C ALA A 45 -8.15 -4.39 -22.38
N ARG A 46 -8.75 -5.01 -23.39
CA ARG A 46 -8.33 -4.88 -24.79
C ARG A 46 -9.46 -4.38 -25.69
N ASP A 47 -9.09 -3.75 -26.75
CA ASP A 47 -10.02 -3.43 -27.85
C ASP A 47 -10.30 -4.69 -28.69
N ASP A 48 -11.19 -4.57 -29.65
CA ASP A 48 -11.63 -5.69 -30.49
C ASP A 48 -10.52 -6.19 -31.43
N ASP A 49 -9.50 -5.37 -31.69
CA ASP A 49 -8.29 -5.73 -32.44
C ASP A 49 -7.16 -6.29 -31.56
N GLY A 50 -7.40 -6.45 -30.25
CA GLY A 50 -6.42 -6.95 -29.29
C GLY A 50 -5.50 -5.89 -28.68
N THR A 51 -5.65 -4.61 -29.05
CA THR A 51 -4.84 -3.50 -28.52
C THR A 51 -5.12 -3.32 -27.01
N PRO A 52 -4.08 -3.31 -26.13
CA PRO A 52 -4.26 -3.07 -24.72
C PRO A 52 -4.75 -1.65 -24.43
N LEU A 53 -5.81 -1.52 -23.66
CA LEU A 53 -6.41 -0.26 -23.23
C LEU A 53 -6.01 0.13 -21.81
N GLY A 54 -5.67 -0.86 -21.00
CA GLY A 54 -5.27 -0.68 -19.61
C GLY A 54 -5.20 -2.01 -18.88
N ALA A 55 -4.68 -1.96 -17.66
CA ALA A 55 -4.60 -3.12 -16.78
C ALA A 55 -4.82 -2.68 -15.32
N LEU A 56 -5.26 -3.63 -14.48
CA LEU A 56 -5.47 -3.41 -13.06
C LEU A 56 -5.04 -4.65 -12.27
N ALA A 57 -4.30 -4.42 -11.20
CA ALA A 57 -3.84 -5.44 -10.29
C ALA A 57 -4.46 -5.27 -8.90
N MET A 58 -4.85 -6.39 -8.29
CA MET A 58 -5.17 -6.47 -6.85
C MET A 58 -4.25 -7.47 -6.17
N SER A 59 -3.89 -7.18 -4.94
CA SER A 59 -3.07 -8.01 -4.06
C SER A 59 -3.91 -8.47 -2.88
N LEU A 60 -3.89 -9.76 -2.57
CA LEU A 60 -4.61 -10.28 -1.41
C LEU A 60 -3.87 -9.94 -0.11
N ALA A 61 -4.63 -9.73 0.96
CA ALA A 61 -4.09 -9.51 2.30
C ALA A 61 -4.96 -10.21 3.35
N ARG A 62 -4.32 -10.96 4.25
CA ARG A 62 -5.02 -11.58 5.39
C ARG A 62 -5.17 -10.56 6.51
N PHE A 63 -6.40 -10.26 6.85
CA PHE A 63 -6.76 -9.48 8.03
C PHE A 63 -7.03 -10.40 9.22
N ASP A 64 -7.07 -9.81 10.41
CA ASP A 64 -7.42 -10.52 11.67
C ASP A 64 -8.75 -11.24 11.61
N ASN A 65 -9.65 -10.84 10.73
CA ASN A 65 -11.02 -11.35 10.62
C ASN A 65 -11.43 -11.82 9.23
N GLY A 66 -10.50 -11.98 8.29
CA GLY A 66 -10.80 -12.47 6.94
C GLY A 66 -9.81 -12.07 5.87
N LEU A 67 -10.16 -12.33 4.63
CA LEU A 67 -9.34 -12.01 3.46
C LEU A 67 -9.85 -10.73 2.79
N ALA A 68 -8.94 -9.83 2.43
CA ALA A 68 -9.24 -8.66 1.63
C ALA A 68 -8.41 -8.64 0.35
N ALA A 69 -8.91 -7.98 -0.69
CA ALA A 69 -8.17 -7.65 -1.89
C ALA A 69 -7.85 -6.15 -1.91
N PHE A 70 -6.58 -5.79 -2.01
CA PHE A 70 -6.17 -4.39 -2.17
C PHE A 70 -6.10 -4.04 -3.65
N ALA A 71 -6.84 -3.00 -4.07
CA ALA A 71 -6.68 -2.36 -5.36
C ALA A 71 -5.39 -1.51 -5.31
N VAL A 72 -4.33 -1.98 -5.96
CA VAL A 72 -2.99 -1.41 -5.79
C VAL A 72 -2.51 -0.66 -7.01
N HIS A 73 -2.43 -1.29 -8.16
CA HIS A 73 -1.88 -0.68 -9.37
C HIS A 73 -2.89 -0.72 -10.51
N ALA A 74 -3.21 0.44 -11.06
CA ALA A 74 -4.08 0.58 -12.22
C ALA A 74 -3.42 1.48 -13.27
N VAL A 75 -3.52 1.07 -14.52
CA VAL A 75 -3.07 1.84 -15.67
C VAL A 75 -4.16 1.88 -16.73
N THR A 76 -4.41 3.06 -17.28
CA THR A 76 -5.25 3.26 -18.46
C THR A 76 -4.47 4.10 -19.46
N THR A 77 -4.27 3.58 -20.66
CA THR A 77 -3.53 4.29 -21.70
C THR A 77 -4.17 5.66 -21.99
N PRO A 78 -3.40 6.68 -22.34
CA PRO A 78 -3.94 8.01 -22.63
C PRO A 78 -5.09 8.00 -23.64
N ALA A 79 -4.98 7.19 -24.71
CA ALA A 79 -5.97 7.05 -25.76
C ALA A 79 -7.27 6.37 -25.30
N ALA A 80 -7.24 5.60 -24.22
CA ALA A 80 -8.40 4.86 -23.69
C ALA A 80 -9.08 5.58 -22.50
N ARG A 81 -8.57 6.72 -22.06
CA ARG A 81 -9.18 7.50 -20.97
C ARG A 81 -10.59 7.96 -21.36
N GLY A 82 -11.47 7.97 -20.36
CA GLY A 82 -12.89 8.32 -20.57
C GLY A 82 -13.77 7.22 -21.16
N ARG A 83 -13.20 6.08 -21.59
CA ARG A 83 -13.92 4.94 -22.17
C ARG A 83 -14.43 3.91 -21.15
N GLY A 84 -14.31 4.17 -19.85
CA GLY A 84 -14.77 3.28 -18.79
C GLY A 84 -13.83 2.11 -18.46
N VAL A 85 -12.62 2.05 -19.05
CA VAL A 85 -11.66 0.95 -18.91
C VAL A 85 -11.36 0.63 -17.44
N PHE A 86 -11.05 1.66 -16.63
CA PHE A 86 -10.78 1.48 -15.19
C PHE A 86 -11.97 0.85 -14.47
N SER A 87 -13.18 1.36 -14.69
CA SER A 87 -14.38 0.85 -14.02
C SER A 87 -14.70 -0.59 -14.40
N THR A 88 -14.49 -0.96 -15.67
CA THR A 88 -14.71 -2.33 -16.15
C THR A 88 -13.70 -3.30 -15.54
N LEU A 89 -12.40 -2.92 -15.49
CA LEU A 89 -11.36 -3.72 -14.86
C LEU A 89 -11.60 -3.87 -13.37
N GLU A 90 -11.99 -2.80 -12.68
CA GLU A 90 -12.25 -2.83 -11.24
C GLU A 90 -13.36 -3.81 -10.89
N LEU A 91 -14.53 -3.71 -11.58
CA LEU A 91 -15.65 -4.61 -11.35
C LEU A 91 -15.29 -6.08 -11.65
N HIS A 92 -14.51 -6.33 -12.70
CA HIS A 92 -14.05 -7.67 -13.04
C HIS A 92 -13.11 -8.24 -11.97
N ASN A 93 -12.15 -7.43 -11.50
CA ASN A 93 -11.21 -7.84 -10.46
C ASN A 93 -11.90 -8.03 -9.10
N GLU A 94 -12.91 -7.23 -8.76
CA GLU A 94 -13.74 -7.44 -7.57
C GLU A 94 -14.45 -8.80 -7.60
N GLN A 95 -15.00 -9.21 -8.75
CA GLN A 95 -15.63 -10.52 -8.91
C GLN A 95 -14.61 -11.66 -8.74
N GLN A 96 -13.41 -11.53 -9.29
CA GLN A 96 -12.35 -12.52 -9.10
C GLN A 96 -11.86 -12.55 -7.65
N ALA A 97 -11.76 -11.41 -6.99
CA ALA A 97 -11.41 -11.32 -5.58
C ALA A 97 -12.44 -12.02 -4.69
N ALA A 98 -13.73 -11.79 -4.95
CA ALA A 98 -14.82 -12.50 -4.25
C ALA A 98 -14.75 -14.01 -4.48
N ALA A 99 -14.50 -14.45 -5.72
CA ALA A 99 -14.33 -15.87 -6.05
C ALA A 99 -13.10 -16.50 -5.36
N ALA A 100 -12.05 -15.71 -5.10
CA ALA A 100 -10.87 -16.12 -4.33
C ALA A 100 -11.11 -16.09 -2.81
N GLY A 101 -12.32 -15.74 -2.34
CA GLY A 101 -12.72 -15.72 -0.93
C GLY A 101 -12.46 -14.38 -0.23
N ALA A 102 -12.09 -13.32 -0.95
CA ALA A 102 -11.98 -12.00 -0.35
C ALA A 102 -13.35 -11.46 0.03
N GLN A 103 -13.46 -11.01 1.27
CA GLN A 103 -14.69 -10.44 1.84
C GLN A 103 -14.82 -8.96 1.52
N TRP A 104 -13.69 -8.28 1.35
CA TRP A 104 -13.63 -6.86 1.06
C TRP A 104 -12.64 -6.56 -0.06
N ALA A 105 -12.96 -5.54 -0.86
CA ALA A 105 -11.98 -4.77 -1.61
C ALA A 105 -11.60 -3.55 -0.77
N LEU A 106 -10.31 -3.28 -0.63
CA LEU A 106 -9.75 -2.16 0.13
C LEU A 106 -8.75 -1.38 -0.72
N GLY A 107 -8.54 -0.10 -0.41
CA GLY A 107 -7.55 0.69 -1.14
C GLY A 107 -7.21 2.01 -0.49
N PHE A 108 -6.00 2.48 -0.78
CA PHE A 108 -5.56 3.84 -0.47
C PHE A 108 -5.69 4.67 -1.75
N THR A 109 -6.73 5.50 -1.82
CA THR A 109 -7.08 6.15 -3.08
C THR A 109 -6.46 7.53 -3.24
N ASN A 110 -6.31 7.92 -4.50
CA ASN A 110 -5.84 9.22 -4.94
C ASN A 110 -7.01 10.06 -5.53
N PRO A 111 -6.78 11.36 -5.84
CA PRO A 111 -7.82 12.23 -6.38
C PRO A 111 -8.43 11.80 -7.72
N MET A 112 -7.76 10.94 -8.49
CA MET A 112 -8.27 10.47 -9.79
C MET A 112 -9.18 9.25 -9.62
N ALA A 113 -8.77 8.25 -8.85
CA ALA A 113 -9.51 7.01 -8.66
C ALA A 113 -10.67 7.16 -7.67
N GLY A 114 -10.49 7.94 -6.59
CA GLY A 114 -11.48 8.09 -5.53
C GLY A 114 -12.89 8.48 -5.98
N PRO A 115 -13.09 9.48 -6.85
CA PRO A 115 -14.40 9.83 -7.35
C PRO A 115 -15.08 8.73 -8.17
N ILE A 116 -14.32 7.87 -8.83
CA ILE A 116 -14.86 6.74 -9.59
C ILE A 116 -15.25 5.62 -8.63
N LEU A 117 -14.35 5.23 -7.76
CA LEU A 117 -14.57 4.14 -6.80
C LEU A 117 -15.76 4.45 -5.88
N VAL A 118 -15.72 5.57 -5.18
CA VAL A 118 -16.78 5.95 -4.22
C VAL A 118 -18.04 6.47 -4.91
N GLY A 119 -17.90 7.30 -5.95
CA GLY A 119 -19.06 7.92 -6.59
C GLY A 119 -19.81 7.04 -7.59
N LYS A 120 -19.18 5.99 -8.15
CA LYS A 120 -19.75 5.18 -9.21
C LYS A 120 -19.76 3.68 -8.97
N LEU A 121 -18.75 3.15 -8.23
CA LEU A 121 -18.55 1.71 -8.08
C LEU A 121 -19.00 1.19 -6.71
N GLY A 122 -19.60 2.03 -5.86
CA GLY A 122 -20.18 1.63 -4.59
C GLY A 122 -19.14 1.38 -3.47
N TRP A 123 -17.94 1.94 -3.62
CA TRP A 123 -16.98 1.97 -2.54
C TRP A 123 -17.36 3.02 -1.49
N GLU A 124 -16.91 2.84 -0.28
CA GLU A 124 -17.20 3.69 0.86
C GLU A 124 -15.91 4.32 1.42
N ASP A 125 -16.03 5.56 1.93
CA ASP A 125 -14.97 6.16 2.74
C ASP A 125 -14.90 5.45 4.10
N VAL A 126 -13.81 4.74 4.34
CA VAL A 126 -13.60 4.00 5.58
C VAL A 126 -12.90 4.86 6.62
N ALA A 127 -11.79 5.49 6.24
CA ALA A 127 -11.05 6.36 7.15
C ALA A 127 -10.20 7.41 6.41
N SER A 128 -9.92 8.50 7.09
CA SER A 128 -8.90 9.48 6.70
C SER A 128 -7.67 9.32 7.60
N LEU A 129 -6.56 8.88 7.01
CA LEU A 129 -5.33 8.55 7.73
C LEU A 129 -4.40 9.76 7.71
N ARG A 130 -4.21 10.40 8.86
CA ARG A 130 -3.34 11.57 8.95
C ARG A 130 -1.87 11.15 8.93
N VAL A 131 -1.12 11.76 8.02
CA VAL A 131 0.33 11.61 7.96
C VAL A 131 0.96 12.48 9.03
N TRP A 132 1.87 11.90 9.80
CA TRP A 132 2.70 12.60 10.77
C TRP A 132 4.10 12.77 10.21
N VAL A 133 4.71 13.92 10.49
CA VAL A 133 6.03 14.27 9.98
C VAL A 133 6.95 14.66 11.11
N ARG A 134 8.22 14.32 10.98
CA ARG A 134 9.28 14.81 11.83
C ARG A 134 10.32 15.50 10.96
N PRO A 135 10.44 16.85 10.98
CA PRO A 135 11.54 17.53 10.32
C PRO A 135 12.87 17.05 10.90
N LYS A 136 13.81 16.73 10.05
CA LYS A 136 15.20 16.48 10.41
C LYS A 136 15.97 17.77 10.09
N ARG A 137 16.94 18.13 10.90
CA ARG A 137 17.73 19.33 10.63
C ARG A 137 18.41 19.19 9.28
N LEU A 138 18.13 20.10 8.37
CA LEU A 138 18.73 20.25 7.05
C LEU A 138 20.24 20.55 7.22
N ARG A 139 21.03 19.53 7.42
CA ARG A 139 22.47 19.58 7.27
C ARG A 139 22.83 18.99 5.94
N ARG A 140 23.10 19.82 4.92
CA ARG A 140 23.42 19.43 3.54
C ARG A 140 22.41 18.44 2.97
N ARG A 141 22.00 18.61 1.72
CA ARG A 141 21.09 17.68 1.03
C ARG A 141 21.46 16.24 1.41
N ALA A 142 20.55 15.58 2.14
CA ALA A 142 20.74 14.18 2.50
C ALA A 142 20.94 13.38 1.21
N GLN A 143 22.00 12.58 1.16
CA GLN A 143 22.25 11.73 -0.04
C GLN A 143 21.24 10.59 -0.11
N GLY A 144 20.49 10.38 0.97
CA GLY A 144 19.54 9.28 1.14
C GLY A 144 20.27 7.95 1.43
N GLY A 145 19.85 7.26 2.47
CA GLY A 145 20.47 5.97 2.77
C GLY A 145 19.87 5.32 4.01
N LEU A 146 19.88 3.99 3.97
CA LEU A 146 19.58 3.15 5.11
C LEU A 146 20.87 2.62 5.71
N PRO A 147 20.94 2.48 7.04
CA PRO A 147 22.00 1.67 7.64
C PRO A 147 21.85 0.23 7.13
N GLY A 148 22.95 -0.45 6.88
CA GLY A 148 22.96 -1.88 6.52
C GLY A 148 22.55 -2.72 7.73
N ASN A 149 21.24 -2.78 7.98
CA ASN A 149 20.65 -3.56 9.07
C ASN A 149 19.65 -4.53 8.47
N ASP A 150 19.84 -5.81 8.77
CA ASP A 150 18.85 -6.84 8.40
C ASP A 150 17.54 -6.61 9.17
N VAL A 151 16.44 -6.94 8.52
CA VAL A 151 15.13 -6.89 9.19
C VAL A 151 14.96 -8.16 10.01
N VAL A 152 14.87 -7.99 11.33
CA VAL A 152 14.58 -9.06 12.28
C VAL A 152 13.32 -8.67 13.05
N LEU A 153 12.22 -9.31 12.72
CA LEU A 153 10.90 -9.08 13.34
C LEU A 153 10.31 -10.41 13.78
N GLY A 154 9.62 -10.40 14.92
CA GLY A 154 8.78 -11.50 15.35
C GLY A 154 7.30 -11.26 15.02
N PRO A 155 6.50 -12.33 14.94
CA PRO A 155 5.06 -12.23 14.76
C PRO A 155 4.44 -11.47 15.93
N ARG A 156 3.39 -10.69 15.62
CA ARG A 156 2.69 -9.89 16.62
C ARG A 156 1.21 -9.73 16.31
N THR A 157 0.43 -9.59 17.35
CA THR A 157 -0.99 -9.27 17.28
C THR A 157 -1.17 -7.79 17.60
N LEU A 158 -2.00 -7.12 16.83
CA LEU A 158 -2.38 -5.73 17.04
C LEU A 158 -3.85 -5.66 17.47
N ASP A 159 -4.19 -4.67 18.27
CA ASP A 159 -5.60 -4.41 18.61
C ASP A 159 -6.31 -3.77 17.41
N GLY A 160 -7.55 -4.21 17.10
CA GLY A 160 -8.34 -3.70 15.99
C GLY A 160 -8.01 -4.34 14.64
N ARG A 161 -8.63 -3.87 13.57
CA ARG A 161 -8.50 -4.40 12.22
C ARG A 161 -7.12 -4.13 11.65
N HIS A 162 -6.39 -5.17 11.31
CA HIS A 162 -5.02 -5.09 10.80
C HIS A 162 -4.71 -6.25 9.85
N ILE A 163 -3.75 -6.05 8.99
CA ILE A 163 -3.14 -7.14 8.23
C ILE A 163 -2.36 -8.01 9.22
N VAL A 164 -2.57 -9.32 9.17
CA VAL A 164 -1.91 -10.28 10.06
C VAL A 164 -0.39 -10.19 9.92
N ARG A 165 0.31 -9.99 11.05
CA ARG A 165 1.77 -9.85 11.15
C ARG A 165 2.39 -11.18 11.60
N ASP A 166 2.17 -12.26 10.85
CA ASP A 166 2.87 -13.52 11.07
C ASP A 166 4.23 -13.56 10.36
N ASN A 167 5.01 -14.62 10.60
CA ASN A 167 6.33 -14.76 9.98
C ASN A 167 6.25 -14.70 8.45
N ALA A 168 5.28 -15.39 7.84
CA ALA A 168 5.16 -15.42 6.39
C ALA A 168 4.93 -14.02 5.79
N TYR A 169 4.10 -13.20 6.45
CA TYR A 169 3.90 -11.81 6.04
C TYR A 169 5.15 -10.96 6.25
N LEU A 170 5.79 -11.06 7.42
CA LEU A 170 6.94 -10.21 7.78
C LEU A 170 8.17 -10.54 6.91
N ASP A 171 8.41 -11.83 6.65
CA ASP A 171 9.48 -12.28 5.77
C ASP A 171 9.23 -11.78 4.34
N TRP A 172 8.06 -12.05 3.79
CA TRP A 172 7.68 -11.57 2.46
C TRP A 172 7.77 -10.04 2.36
N ARG A 173 7.18 -9.34 3.32
CA ARG A 173 7.02 -7.88 3.22
C ARG A 173 8.33 -7.12 3.38
N TYR A 174 9.25 -7.63 4.19
CA TYR A 174 10.45 -6.91 4.57
C TYR A 174 11.75 -7.66 4.29
N ALA A 175 11.89 -8.91 4.69
CA ALA A 175 13.15 -9.65 4.57
C ALA A 175 13.44 -10.07 3.11
N ASP A 176 12.42 -10.56 2.40
CA ASP A 176 12.53 -11.03 1.00
C ASP A 176 12.27 -9.92 -0.02
N SER A 177 12.04 -8.71 0.46
CA SER A 177 11.76 -7.57 -0.41
C SER A 177 12.99 -7.16 -1.22
N PRO A 178 12.85 -6.86 -2.52
CA PRO A 178 13.91 -6.24 -3.31
C PRO A 178 14.19 -4.78 -2.88
N ARG A 179 13.30 -4.19 -2.10
CA ARG A 179 13.47 -2.85 -1.50
C ARG A 179 14.22 -2.96 -0.19
N ALA A 180 15.07 -1.98 0.09
CA ALA A 180 15.84 -1.97 1.32
C ALA A 180 15.01 -1.51 2.52
N TYR A 181 15.05 -2.30 3.60
CA TYR A 181 14.47 -1.98 4.89
C TYR A 181 15.51 -2.16 6.00
N ALA A 182 15.30 -1.50 7.13
CA ALA A 182 16.11 -1.69 8.34
C ALA A 182 15.21 -1.77 9.56
N SER A 183 15.52 -2.68 10.51
CA SER A 183 14.78 -2.79 11.76
C SER A 183 15.57 -2.28 12.96
N PHE A 184 14.85 -1.74 13.95
CA PHE A 184 15.38 -1.26 15.24
C PHE A 184 14.43 -1.72 16.35
N GLY A 185 14.58 -2.96 16.80
CA GLY A 185 13.52 -3.64 17.54
C GLY A 185 12.32 -3.84 16.66
N ASP A 186 11.13 -3.47 17.12
CA ASP A 186 9.87 -3.61 16.37
C ASP A 186 9.65 -2.53 15.31
N VAL A 187 10.47 -1.51 15.25
CA VAL A 187 10.36 -0.43 14.25
C VAL A 187 11.05 -0.83 12.96
N VAL A 188 10.33 -0.82 11.86
CA VAL A 188 10.88 -0.94 10.50
C VAL A 188 10.83 0.39 9.79
N VAL A 189 11.92 0.73 9.14
CA VAL A 189 12.04 1.95 8.33
C VAL A 189 12.60 1.63 6.95
N THR A 190 12.21 2.44 5.99
CA THR A 190 12.85 2.49 4.67
C THR A 190 13.18 3.92 4.29
N HIS A 191 13.95 4.10 3.24
CA HIS A 191 14.21 5.39 2.61
C HIS A 191 13.44 5.49 1.30
N ALA A 192 12.71 6.59 1.12
CA ALA A 192 11.99 6.85 -0.12
C ALA A 192 11.93 8.36 -0.43
N LEU A 193 11.68 8.70 -1.69
CA LEU A 193 11.30 10.05 -2.08
C LEU A 193 9.80 10.22 -1.90
N TRP A 194 9.39 11.01 -0.90
CA TRP A 194 7.98 11.33 -0.71
C TRP A 194 7.70 12.79 -0.99
N HIS A 195 6.88 13.06 -2.00
CA HIS A 195 6.56 14.42 -2.46
C HIS A 195 7.80 15.29 -2.69
N GLY A 196 8.84 14.70 -3.24
CA GLY A 196 10.10 15.38 -3.54
C GLY A 196 11.07 15.52 -2.36
N PHE A 197 10.72 15.05 -1.17
CA PHE A 197 11.59 15.03 0.00
C PHE A 197 12.23 13.65 0.20
N SER A 198 13.53 13.65 0.48
CA SER A 198 14.22 12.47 0.98
C SER A 198 13.64 12.11 2.35
N SER A 199 13.00 10.95 2.47
CA SER A 199 12.15 10.62 3.61
C SER A 199 12.55 9.30 4.27
N ALA A 200 12.66 9.31 5.59
CA ALA A 200 12.65 8.11 6.41
C ALA A 200 11.18 7.70 6.64
N VAL A 201 10.76 6.61 6.01
CA VAL A 201 9.39 6.11 6.09
C VAL A 201 9.30 5.07 7.20
N VAL A 202 8.45 5.31 8.19
CA VAL A 202 8.19 4.35 9.27
C VAL A 202 7.12 3.37 8.80
N CYS A 203 7.54 2.13 8.55
CA CYS A 203 6.69 1.05 8.03
C CYS A 203 6.03 0.25 9.15
N GLU A 204 6.73 0.03 10.27
CA GLU A 204 6.20 -0.64 11.45
C GLU A 204 6.61 0.13 12.71
N THR A 205 5.78 0.06 13.75
CA THR A 205 5.96 0.82 14.98
C THR A 205 6.37 -0.06 16.15
N GLY A 206 7.16 0.53 17.05
CA GLY A 206 7.60 -0.07 18.31
C GLY A 206 7.64 0.97 19.42
N THR A 207 8.59 0.84 20.35
CA THR A 207 8.74 1.78 21.45
C THR A 207 9.28 3.13 20.96
N GLY A 208 9.01 4.19 21.73
CA GLY A 208 9.50 5.54 21.41
C GLY A 208 11.04 5.65 21.38
N ARG A 209 11.77 4.76 22.09
CA ARG A 209 13.24 4.67 22.02
C ARG A 209 13.67 4.14 20.66
N GLU A 210 13.08 3.03 20.23
CA GLU A 210 13.36 2.38 18.94
C GLU A 210 13.01 3.32 17.79
N LEU A 211 11.85 3.96 17.84
CA LEU A 211 11.42 4.94 16.84
C LEU A 211 12.42 6.09 16.69
N ARG A 212 12.90 6.66 17.81
CA ARG A 212 13.92 7.72 17.75
C ARG A 212 15.24 7.22 17.17
N ARG A 213 15.66 5.98 17.50
CA ARG A 213 16.86 5.36 16.97
C ARG A 213 16.74 5.12 15.46
N ALA A 214 15.65 4.49 15.02
CA ALA A 214 15.37 4.20 13.65
C ALA A 214 15.40 5.46 12.77
N VAL A 215 14.64 6.49 13.16
CA VAL A 215 14.56 7.74 12.39
C VAL A 215 15.90 8.48 12.34
N ARG A 216 16.72 8.42 13.39
CA ARG A 216 18.07 9.03 13.38
C ARG A 216 19.03 8.31 12.47
N ALA A 217 18.89 7.01 12.34
CA ALA A 217 19.80 6.17 11.56
C ALA A 217 19.65 6.33 10.04
N VAL A 218 18.45 6.69 9.57
CA VAL A 218 18.19 6.91 8.14
C VAL A 218 18.69 8.31 7.75
N ASP A 219 19.48 8.42 6.70
CA ASP A 219 19.86 9.72 6.12
C ASP A 219 18.73 10.25 5.24
N ALA A 220 17.96 11.21 5.77
CA ALA A 220 16.77 11.77 5.13
C ALA A 220 16.49 13.21 5.63
N ASP A 221 15.76 14.00 4.85
CA ASP A 221 15.36 15.37 5.21
C ASP A 221 14.21 15.40 6.22
N VAL A 222 13.31 14.42 6.10
CA VAL A 222 12.14 14.29 6.96
C VAL A 222 11.92 12.83 7.35
N ALA A 223 11.17 12.60 8.43
CA ALA A 223 10.60 11.29 8.68
C ALA A 223 9.08 11.37 8.57
N VAL A 224 8.46 10.32 8.08
CA VAL A 224 7.01 10.24 7.84
C VAL A 224 6.44 8.96 8.41
N ALA A 225 5.23 9.03 8.95
CA ALA A 225 4.54 7.90 9.56
C ALA A 225 3.02 8.04 9.45
N LEU A 226 2.30 6.92 9.48
CA LEU A 226 0.91 6.88 9.91
C LEU A 226 0.89 6.57 11.41
N VAL A 227 0.12 7.34 12.16
CA VAL A 227 0.00 7.17 13.61
C VAL A 227 -1.38 6.62 13.92
N ASN A 228 -1.40 5.47 14.58
CA ASN A 228 -2.66 4.85 14.99
C ASN A 228 -3.19 5.52 16.27
N PRO A 229 -4.51 5.53 16.45
CA PRO A 229 -5.13 6.03 17.69
C PRO A 229 -4.56 5.33 18.92
N GLY A 230 -4.12 6.13 19.89
CA GLY A 230 -3.45 5.67 21.11
C GLY A 230 -1.91 5.73 21.05
N GLU A 231 -1.31 5.87 19.85
CA GLU A 231 0.15 5.95 19.69
C GLU A 231 0.67 7.40 19.67
N GLU A 232 -0.21 8.39 19.68
CA GLU A 232 0.13 9.81 19.47
C GLU A 232 1.22 10.30 20.45
N ARG A 233 1.14 9.89 21.72
CA ARG A 233 2.13 10.28 22.75
C ARG A 233 3.52 9.77 22.42
N THR A 234 3.62 8.54 21.91
CA THR A 234 4.88 7.91 21.51
C THR A 234 5.53 8.69 20.37
N TYR A 235 4.73 9.06 19.37
CA TYR A 235 5.21 9.81 18.21
C TYR A 235 5.55 11.26 18.55
N LEU A 236 4.75 11.94 19.36
CA LEU A 236 5.06 13.29 19.88
C LEU A 236 6.39 13.27 20.65
N ALA A 237 6.58 12.31 21.56
CA ALA A 237 7.83 12.15 22.31
C ALA A 237 9.03 11.82 21.40
N ALA A 238 8.80 11.24 20.22
CA ALA A 238 9.82 11.02 19.21
C ALA A 238 10.04 12.22 18.28
N GLY A 239 9.28 13.32 18.45
CA GLY A 239 9.42 14.56 17.72
C GLY A 239 8.60 14.63 16.42
N PHE A 240 7.63 13.74 16.23
CA PHE A 240 6.67 13.83 15.14
C PHE A 240 5.54 14.80 15.49
N VAL A 241 5.02 15.44 14.48
CA VAL A 241 3.83 16.31 14.57
C VAL A 241 2.84 15.96 13.46
N PRO A 242 1.52 16.11 13.71
CA PRO A 242 0.54 15.87 12.66
C PRO A 242 0.69 16.88 11.53
N SER A 243 0.71 16.40 10.29
CA SER A 243 0.70 17.25 9.10
C SER A 243 -0.74 17.49 8.62
N PRO A 244 -0.98 18.48 7.73
CA PRO A 244 -2.29 18.65 7.10
C PRO A 244 -2.60 17.55 6.07
N ARG A 245 -1.63 16.73 5.69
CA ARG A 245 -1.81 15.68 4.68
C ARG A 245 -2.51 14.47 5.26
N THR A 246 -3.44 13.94 4.49
CA THR A 246 -4.15 12.69 4.79
C THR A 246 -4.09 11.74 3.61
N ILE A 247 -4.15 10.44 3.91
CA ILE A 247 -4.35 9.37 2.94
C ILE A 247 -5.78 8.89 3.12
N ARG A 248 -6.54 8.86 2.05
CA ARG A 248 -7.92 8.40 2.06
C ARG A 248 -7.94 6.88 1.94
N PHE A 249 -8.49 6.21 2.93
CA PHE A 249 -8.69 4.76 2.96
C PHE A 249 -10.14 4.46 2.66
N ILE A 250 -10.38 3.65 1.64
CA ILE A 250 -11.69 3.30 1.13
C ILE A 250 -11.85 1.79 1.05
N GLY A 251 -13.08 1.33 0.99
CA GLY A 251 -13.37 -0.10 0.85
C GLY A 251 -14.77 -0.38 0.34
N LYS A 252 -14.98 -1.64 -0.01
CA LYS A 252 -16.26 -2.18 -0.46
C LYS A 252 -16.41 -3.61 0.02
N ARG A 253 -17.60 -3.98 0.48
CA ARG A 253 -17.94 -5.40 0.71
C ARG A 253 -18.10 -6.10 -0.62
N LEU A 254 -17.51 -7.29 -0.74
CA LEU A 254 -17.60 -8.10 -1.95
C LEU A 254 -18.67 -9.19 -1.88
N SER A 255 -19.22 -9.44 -0.69
CA SER A 255 -20.36 -10.34 -0.49
C SER A 255 -21.30 -9.79 0.59
N ASP A 256 -22.58 -10.20 0.55
CA ASP A 256 -23.56 -9.79 1.55
C ASP A 256 -23.25 -10.36 2.94
N ASP A 257 -22.59 -11.51 3.01
CA ASP A 257 -22.17 -12.16 4.26
C ASP A 257 -20.90 -11.53 4.87
N ALA A 258 -20.19 -10.69 4.11
CA ALA A 258 -19.00 -10.02 4.63
C ALA A 258 -19.38 -9.07 5.78
N PRO A 259 -18.61 -9.05 6.88
CA PRO A 259 -18.83 -8.07 7.94
C PRO A 259 -18.76 -6.63 7.41
N ALA A 260 -19.58 -5.75 7.99
CA ALA A 260 -19.55 -4.34 7.65
C ALA A 260 -18.16 -3.73 7.91
N LEU A 261 -17.72 -2.84 7.02
CA LEU A 261 -16.49 -2.08 7.20
C LEU A 261 -16.69 -1.05 8.32
N PRO A 262 -15.84 -1.04 9.37
CA PRO A 262 -15.94 -0.01 10.39
C PRO A 262 -15.52 1.34 9.82
N HIS A 263 -16.37 2.36 9.96
CA HIS A 263 -16.06 3.75 9.56
C HIS A 263 -15.36 4.55 10.66
N ASP A 264 -15.07 3.96 11.80
CA ASP A 264 -14.27 4.58 12.86
C ASP A 264 -12.79 4.31 12.60
N ARG A 265 -12.00 5.38 12.47
CA ARG A 265 -10.52 5.30 12.33
C ARG A 265 -9.88 4.49 13.47
N ARG A 266 -10.50 4.49 14.67
CA ARG A 266 -10.01 3.76 15.84
C ARG A 266 -10.09 2.25 15.69
N ALA A 267 -10.96 1.76 14.81
CA ALA A 267 -11.08 0.34 14.55
C ALA A 267 -9.92 -0.24 13.71
N TRP A 268 -9.10 0.61 13.11
CA TRP A 268 -8.05 0.19 12.18
C TRP A 268 -6.63 0.42 12.72
N ARG A 269 -5.76 -0.52 12.46
CA ARG A 269 -4.32 -0.44 12.70
C ARG A 269 -3.59 -0.58 11.38
N LEU A 270 -3.23 0.56 10.81
CA LEU A 270 -2.60 0.67 9.50
C LEU A 270 -1.28 1.44 9.62
N SER A 271 -0.32 1.03 8.85
CA SER A 271 1.02 1.64 8.78
C SER A 271 1.37 2.02 7.35
N LEU A 272 2.44 2.77 7.15
CA LEU A 272 2.97 3.00 5.80
C LEU A 272 3.53 1.71 5.19
N GLY A 273 3.86 0.70 6.01
CA GLY A 273 4.23 -0.62 5.55
C GLY A 273 3.11 -1.39 4.85
N ASP A 274 1.85 -1.04 5.09
CA ASP A 274 0.69 -1.65 4.43
C ASP A 274 0.43 -1.06 3.02
N LEU A 275 1.14 0.02 2.65
CA LEU A 275 1.02 0.69 1.38
C LEU A 275 2.10 0.20 0.41
N ASP A 276 1.80 0.24 -0.89
CA ASP A 276 2.64 -0.24 -1.98
C ASP A 276 3.49 0.85 -2.67
N PHE A 277 3.36 2.11 -2.27
CA PHE A 277 3.94 3.24 -3.00
C PHE A 277 5.27 3.79 -2.46
N PHE A 278 6.07 2.98 -1.83
CA PHE A 278 7.41 3.35 -1.40
C PHE A 278 8.48 2.49 -2.04
#